data_92b3d61b5df29a00af17fdc50d24eed3
#
_entry.id   92b3d61b5df29a00af17fdc50d24eed3
#
_cell.length_a   1.000
_cell.length_b   1.000
_cell.length_c   1.000
_cell.angle_alpha   90.00
_cell.angle_beta   90.00
_cell.angle_gamma   90.00
#
_symmetry.space_group_name_H-M   'P 1'
#
loop_
_entity.id
_entity.type
_entity.pdbx_description
1 polymer ?
#
loop_
_entity_poly.entity_id
_entity_poly.type
_entity_poly.pdbx_seq_one_letter_code
_entity_poly.pdbx_strand_id
1 'polypeptide(L)'
;MSEAEFEKLVAEALDLLPENIRKKMDNVEIVVEEGLPNGPFLGLYQGIPKTSWGRGFGMTLPDKITIFQAPLERISQSEAELKEIVENVVRHEVAHHFGFDEKSVRELEKRKKAK
;
A
#
# COMPACT_ATOMS: atom_id res chain seq x y z
N MET A 1 -19.00 4.61 1.74
CA MET A 1 -18.64 3.37 1.03
C MET A 1 -18.56 2.23 2.02
N SER A 2 -19.06 1.06 1.67
CA SER A 2 -18.98 -0.10 2.54
C SER A 2 -17.55 -0.66 2.57
N GLU A 3 -17.27 -1.48 3.57
CA GLU A 3 -15.98 -2.14 3.64
C GLU A 3 -15.72 -3.02 2.42
N ALA A 4 -16.75 -3.74 1.96
CA ALA A 4 -16.63 -4.60 0.77
C ALA A 4 -16.32 -3.78 -0.48
N GLU A 5 -16.95 -2.64 -0.65
CA GLU A 5 -16.66 -1.75 -1.77
C GLU A 5 -15.25 -1.20 -1.70
N PHE A 6 -14.80 -0.85 -0.51
CA PHE A 6 -13.46 -0.33 -0.32
C PHE A 6 -12.40 -1.42 -0.58
N GLU A 7 -12.64 -2.63 -0.12
CA GLU A 7 -11.76 -3.77 -0.39
C GLU A 7 -11.62 -4.01 -1.89
N LYS A 8 -12.70 -3.82 -2.64
CA LYS A 8 -12.68 -3.92 -4.09
C LYS A 8 -11.77 -2.87 -4.71
N LEU A 9 -11.83 -1.64 -4.21
CA LEU A 9 -10.93 -0.57 -4.68
C LEU A 9 -9.47 -0.95 -4.45
N VAL A 10 -9.17 -1.50 -3.28
CA VAL A 10 -7.80 -1.91 -2.95
C VAL A 10 -7.36 -3.04 -3.89
N ALA A 11 -8.23 -4.02 -4.14
CA ALA A 11 -7.92 -5.11 -5.06
C ALA A 11 -7.65 -4.59 -6.48
N GLU A 12 -8.46 -3.67 -6.95
CA GLU A 12 -8.26 -3.06 -8.27
C GLU A 12 -6.93 -2.29 -8.33
N ALA A 13 -6.57 -1.59 -7.24
CA ALA A 13 -5.30 -0.88 -7.18
C ALA A 13 -4.11 -1.84 -7.27
N LEU A 14 -4.21 -2.99 -6.61
CA LEU A 14 -3.18 -4.01 -6.69
C LEU A 14 -3.04 -4.56 -8.11
N ASP A 15 -4.17 -4.73 -8.80
CA ASP A 15 -4.16 -5.22 -10.18
C ASP A 15 -3.51 -4.23 -11.16
N LEU A 16 -3.49 -2.95 -10.81
CA LEU A 16 -2.86 -1.92 -11.64
C LEU A 16 -1.34 -1.86 -11.48
N LEU A 17 -0.78 -2.55 -10.50
CA LEU A 17 0.66 -2.62 -10.35
C LEU A 17 1.27 -3.36 -11.54
N PRO A 18 2.50 -2.97 -11.96
CA PRO A 18 3.17 -3.69 -13.04
C PRO A 18 3.28 -5.19 -12.72
N GLU A 19 3.13 -6.01 -13.74
CA GLU A 19 3.15 -7.46 -13.56
C GLU A 19 4.43 -7.96 -12.89
N ASN A 20 5.57 -7.39 -13.28
CA ASN A 20 6.85 -7.77 -12.67
C ASN A 20 6.90 -7.46 -11.18
N ILE A 21 6.22 -6.42 -10.74
CA ILE A 21 6.11 -6.08 -9.32
C ILE A 21 5.20 -7.09 -8.62
N ARG A 22 4.02 -7.36 -9.20
CA ARG A 22 3.07 -8.31 -8.61
C ARG A 22 3.66 -9.70 -8.46
N LYS A 23 4.40 -10.15 -9.46
CA LYS A 23 5.05 -11.47 -9.43
C LYS A 23 6.11 -11.59 -8.33
N LYS A 24 6.72 -10.48 -7.97
CA LYS A 24 7.75 -10.46 -6.94
C LYS A 24 7.21 -10.19 -5.54
N MET A 25 5.93 -9.89 -5.42
CA MET A 25 5.29 -9.74 -4.13
C MET A 25 5.12 -11.12 -3.50
N ASP A 26 5.91 -11.37 -2.50
CA ASP A 26 6.08 -12.67 -1.90
C ASP A 26 5.76 -12.58 -0.43
N ASN A 27 4.88 -13.48 0.04
CA ASN A 27 4.52 -13.57 1.45
C ASN A 27 4.05 -12.22 2.03
N VAL A 28 3.11 -11.58 1.34
CA VAL A 28 2.52 -10.29 1.76
C VAL A 28 1.03 -10.46 1.97
N GLU A 29 0.56 -10.02 3.12
CA GLU A 29 -0.86 -9.96 3.42
C GLU A 29 -1.34 -8.51 3.27
N ILE A 30 -2.39 -8.31 2.51
CA ILE A 30 -3.00 -6.99 2.32
C ILE A 30 -4.34 -6.99 3.04
N VAL A 31 -4.50 -6.10 4.00
CA VAL A 31 -5.74 -6.00 4.78
C VAL A 31 -6.29 -4.58 4.75
N VAL A 32 -7.59 -4.48 4.90
CA VAL A 32 -8.28 -3.22 5.04
C VAL A 32 -8.79 -3.11 6.47
N GLU A 33 -8.53 -1.99 7.11
CA GLU A 33 -9.08 -1.69 8.43
C GLU A 33 -9.77 -0.34 8.35
N GLU A 34 -10.77 -0.14 9.21
CA GLU A 34 -11.49 1.12 9.19
C GLU A 34 -10.59 2.28 9.64
N GLY A 35 -9.87 2.09 10.73
CA GLY A 35 -9.06 3.16 11.30
C GLY A 35 -9.92 4.29 11.85
N LEU A 36 -9.27 5.40 12.15
CA LEU A 36 -9.94 6.61 12.63
C LEU A 36 -9.82 7.70 11.57
N PRO A 37 -10.86 8.52 11.35
CA PRO A 37 -10.80 9.57 10.33
C PRO A 37 -9.60 10.50 10.48
N ASN A 38 -9.18 10.77 11.70
CA ASN A 38 -8.02 11.61 11.99
C ASN A 38 -6.77 10.80 12.32
N GLY A 39 -6.76 9.51 11.97
CA GLY A 39 -5.62 8.66 12.24
C GLY A 39 -4.36 9.13 11.52
N PRO A 40 -3.18 8.85 12.08
CA PRO A 40 -1.92 9.37 11.55
C PRO A 40 -1.47 8.68 10.26
N PHE A 41 -2.02 7.53 9.93
CA PHE A 41 -1.61 6.76 8.77
C PHE A 41 -2.74 6.54 7.80
N LEU A 42 -2.45 6.68 6.50
CA LEU A 42 -3.36 6.29 5.43
C LEU A 42 -3.15 4.81 5.09
N GLY A 43 -1.91 4.36 5.21
CA GLY A 43 -1.54 2.98 5.05
C GLY A 43 -0.35 2.68 5.94
N LEU A 44 -0.06 1.42 6.16
CA LEU A 44 1.03 1.01 7.04
C LEU A 44 1.62 -0.31 6.55
N TYR A 45 2.93 -0.31 6.34
CA TYR A 45 3.67 -1.51 6.04
C TYR A 45 4.30 -2.04 7.33
N GLN A 46 4.10 -3.30 7.62
CA GLN A 46 4.70 -3.99 8.77
C GLN A 46 5.39 -5.24 8.29
N GLY A 47 6.67 -5.35 8.58
CA GLY A 47 7.43 -6.52 8.17
C GLY A 47 8.90 -6.20 8.02
N ILE A 48 9.63 -7.13 7.41
CA ILE A 48 11.03 -6.97 7.10
C ILE A 48 11.16 -6.83 5.59
N PRO A 49 11.61 -5.65 5.09
CA PRO A 49 11.74 -5.46 3.65
C PRO A 49 12.64 -6.52 3.00
N LYS A 50 12.37 -6.84 1.74
CA LYS A 50 13.09 -7.90 1.02
C LYS A 50 14.59 -7.71 0.97
N THR A 51 15.06 -6.48 1.08
CA THR A 51 16.49 -6.16 1.07
C THR A 51 17.16 -6.37 2.42
N SER A 52 16.39 -6.62 3.47
CA SER A 52 16.92 -6.77 4.82
C SER A 52 17.43 -8.19 5.08
N TRP A 53 18.49 -8.27 5.84
CA TRP A 53 19.02 -9.54 6.30
C TRP A 53 18.20 -10.08 7.45
N GLY A 54 18.20 -11.38 7.64
CA GLY A 54 17.53 -12.02 8.75
C GLY A 54 16.18 -12.61 8.43
N ARG A 55 15.68 -12.42 7.21
CA ARG A 55 14.45 -13.10 6.80
C ARG A 55 14.65 -14.59 6.55
N GLY A 56 15.86 -15.04 6.62
CA GLY A 56 16.22 -16.39 6.23
C GLY A 56 16.13 -17.46 7.30
N PHE A 57 15.61 -17.19 8.46
CA PHE A 57 15.55 -18.17 9.54
C PHE A 57 14.33 -19.08 9.48
N GLY A 58 13.82 -19.36 8.30
CA GLY A 58 12.61 -20.16 8.18
C GLY A 58 11.36 -19.45 8.68
N MET A 59 11.46 -18.19 8.91
CA MET A 59 10.32 -17.38 9.34
C MET A 59 9.28 -17.33 8.23
N THR A 60 8.08 -17.78 8.55
CA THR A 60 6.99 -17.84 7.57
C THR A 60 5.94 -16.76 7.79
N LEU A 61 6.15 -15.87 8.76
CA LEU A 61 5.22 -14.79 9.00
C LEU A 61 5.21 -13.83 7.81
N PRO A 62 4.04 -13.52 7.26
CA PRO A 62 3.97 -12.62 6.13
C PRO A 62 4.23 -11.17 6.54
N ASP A 63 4.72 -10.39 5.59
CA ASP A 63 4.67 -8.95 5.72
C ASP A 63 3.20 -8.54 5.63
N LYS A 64 2.87 -7.43 6.22
CA LYS A 64 1.50 -6.96 6.26
C LYS A 64 1.41 -5.52 5.78
N ILE A 65 0.52 -5.27 4.85
CA ILE A 65 0.18 -3.92 4.41
C ILE A 65 -1.26 -3.66 4.83
N THR A 66 -1.46 -2.63 5.62
CA THR A 66 -2.80 -2.23 6.06
C THR A 66 -3.19 -0.95 5.35
N ILE A 67 -4.40 -0.90 4.81
CA ILE A 67 -4.97 0.29 4.18
C ILE A 67 -6.14 0.74 5.05
N PHE A 68 -6.10 2.00 5.50
CA PHE A 68 -7.10 2.52 6.43
C PHE A 68 -8.19 3.26 5.69
N GLN A 69 -9.41 2.75 5.79
CA GLN A 69 -10.56 3.28 5.05
C GLN A 69 -10.99 4.68 5.51
N ALA A 70 -11.20 4.87 6.79
CA ALA A 70 -11.77 6.13 7.29
C ALA A 70 -10.92 7.37 6.98
N PRO A 71 -9.60 7.37 7.22
CA PRO A 71 -8.82 8.56 6.87
C PRO A 71 -8.75 8.81 5.36
N LEU A 72 -8.77 7.76 4.54
CA LEU A 72 -8.76 7.93 3.09
C LEU A 72 -10.07 8.54 2.61
N GLU A 73 -11.19 8.07 3.14
CA GLU A 73 -12.49 8.66 2.79
C GLU A 73 -12.59 10.10 3.24
N ARG A 74 -12.02 10.42 4.39
CA ARG A 74 -12.04 11.78 4.92
C ARG A 74 -11.35 12.78 4.01
N ILE A 75 -10.23 12.43 3.42
CA ILE A 75 -9.46 13.35 2.58
C ILE A 75 -9.91 13.39 1.13
N SER A 76 -10.75 12.45 0.72
CA SER A 76 -11.23 12.42 -0.66
C SER A 76 -12.53 13.21 -0.79
N GLN A 77 -12.72 13.86 -1.94
CA GLN A 77 -13.89 14.65 -2.20
C GLN A 77 -14.87 13.98 -3.17
N SER A 78 -14.47 12.86 -3.73
CA SER A 78 -15.30 12.09 -4.66
C SER A 78 -14.82 10.65 -4.69
N GLU A 79 -15.64 9.75 -5.25
CA GLU A 79 -15.24 8.37 -5.42
C GLU A 79 -14.05 8.23 -6.38
N ALA A 80 -14.01 9.06 -7.43
CA ALA A 80 -12.92 9.07 -8.38
C ALA A 80 -11.60 9.47 -7.69
N GLU A 81 -11.66 10.49 -6.84
CA GLU A 81 -10.48 10.91 -6.09
C GLU A 81 -10.06 9.86 -5.08
N LEU A 82 -11.03 9.23 -4.41
CA LEU A 82 -10.73 8.16 -3.46
C LEU A 82 -9.99 7.02 -4.15
N LYS A 83 -10.44 6.63 -5.33
CA LYS A 83 -9.78 5.58 -6.10
C LYS A 83 -8.33 5.95 -6.41
N GLU A 84 -8.10 7.17 -6.84
CA GLU A 84 -6.76 7.65 -7.16
C GLU A 84 -5.84 7.64 -5.92
N ILE A 85 -6.38 8.11 -4.79
CA ILE A 85 -5.62 8.15 -3.54
C ILE A 85 -5.31 6.73 -3.06
N VAL A 86 -6.27 5.82 -3.14
CA VAL A 86 -6.05 4.42 -2.77
C VAL A 86 -4.93 3.81 -3.63
N GLU A 87 -4.94 4.07 -4.93
CA GLU A 87 -3.89 3.59 -5.82
C GLU A 87 -2.51 4.11 -5.40
N ASN A 88 -2.43 5.38 -5.04
CA ASN A 88 -1.17 5.99 -4.59
C ASN A 88 -0.68 5.37 -3.28
N VAL A 89 -1.57 5.18 -2.31
CA VAL A 89 -1.22 4.59 -1.03
C VAL A 89 -0.75 3.14 -1.20
N VAL A 90 -1.46 2.37 -2.02
CA VAL A 90 -1.07 0.98 -2.28
C VAL A 90 0.34 0.94 -2.88
N ARG A 91 0.63 1.76 -3.88
CA ARG A 91 1.97 1.81 -4.48
C ARG A 91 3.03 2.19 -3.46
N HIS A 92 2.71 3.13 -2.59
CA HIS A 92 3.63 3.59 -1.55
C HIS A 92 4.01 2.46 -0.59
N GLU A 93 3.01 1.74 -0.07
CA GLU A 93 3.27 0.67 0.88
C GLU A 93 3.94 -0.54 0.22
N VAL A 94 3.59 -0.84 -1.02
CA VAL A 94 4.26 -1.91 -1.77
C VAL A 94 5.73 -1.57 -1.98
N ALA A 95 6.05 -0.31 -2.24
CA ALA A 95 7.44 0.12 -2.39
C ALA A 95 8.23 -0.14 -1.11
N HIS A 96 7.63 0.06 0.06
CA HIS A 96 8.28 -0.27 1.33
C HIS A 96 8.56 -1.76 1.46
N HIS A 97 7.66 -2.61 0.99
CA HIS A 97 7.87 -4.05 0.99
C HIS A 97 9.13 -4.42 0.20
N PHE A 98 9.45 -3.68 -0.87
CA PHE A 98 10.65 -3.92 -1.66
C PHE A 98 11.88 -3.20 -1.10
N GLY A 99 11.79 -2.60 0.07
CA GLY A 99 12.93 -2.03 0.76
C GLY A 99 13.22 -0.57 0.47
N PHE A 100 12.33 0.12 -0.25
CA PHE A 100 12.50 1.56 -0.47
C PHE A 100 12.10 2.33 0.77
N ASP A 101 12.93 3.29 1.19
CA ASP A 101 12.58 4.18 2.29
C ASP A 101 11.67 5.32 1.80
N GLU A 102 11.20 6.13 2.73
CA GLU A 102 10.30 7.24 2.39
C GLU A 102 10.88 8.19 1.34
N LYS A 103 12.17 8.51 1.46
CA LYS A 103 12.81 9.40 0.52
C LYS A 103 12.85 8.82 -0.88
N SER A 104 13.21 7.57 -1.00
CA SER A 104 13.27 6.87 -2.29
C SER A 104 11.89 6.77 -2.93
N VAL A 105 10.86 6.48 -2.13
CA VAL A 105 9.48 6.40 -2.62
C VAL A 105 9.04 7.76 -3.17
N ARG A 106 9.33 8.83 -2.45
CA ARG A 106 8.97 10.18 -2.88
C ARG A 106 9.66 10.55 -4.18
N GLU A 107 10.91 10.18 -4.33
CA GLU A 107 11.66 10.45 -5.56
C GLU A 107 11.07 9.70 -6.76
N LEU A 108 10.68 8.45 -6.56
CA LEU A 108 10.03 7.66 -7.60
C LEU A 108 8.70 8.28 -8.01
N GLU A 109 7.92 8.74 -7.05
CA GLU A 109 6.63 9.38 -7.32
C GLU A 109 6.81 10.70 -8.09
N LYS A 110 7.83 11.48 -7.74
CA LYS A 110 8.16 12.71 -8.46
C LYS A 110 8.52 12.44 -9.92
N ARG A 111 9.33 11.42 -10.16
CA ARG A 111 9.73 11.04 -11.52
C ARG A 111 8.51 10.67 -12.36
N LYS A 112 7.58 9.95 -11.76
CA LYS A 112 6.36 9.56 -12.44
C LYS A 112 5.49 10.75 -12.80
N LYS A 113 5.40 11.74 -11.90
CA LYS A 113 4.63 12.96 -12.15
C LYS A 113 5.28 13.89 -13.16
N ALA A 114 6.59 13.84 -13.28
CA ALA A 114 7.34 14.70 -14.20
C ALA A 114 7.20 14.28 -15.67
N LYS A 115 6.61 13.14 -15.91
CA LYS A 115 6.31 12.68 -17.25
C LYS A 115 4.92 13.15 -17.68
#